data_f67c0c39d7826b2a4bd4c2b923e7c543
#
_entry.id   f67c0c39d7826b2a4bd4c2b923e7c543
#
_cell.length_a   1.000
_cell.length_b   1.000
_cell.length_c   1.000
_cell.angle_alpha   90.00
_cell.angle_beta   90.00
_cell.angle_gamma   90.00
#
_symmetry.space_group_name_H-M   'P 1'
#
loop_
_entity.id
_entity.type
_entity.pdbx_description
1 polymer ?
#
loop_
_entity_poly.entity_id
_entity_poly.type
_entity_poly.pdbx_seq_one_letter_code
_entity_poly.pdbx_strand_id
1 'polypeptide(L)'
;MKAVRIHHTGGPDVLVVEDVETPKPPPGTVLVKVGVSGVNYTDVMARQGIYMSRESGRDLPRTMGTEVAGVVTAVGEGVEPDLVGSRVVAFVEGGYAEYAVADRRLTFRLPESVELGDAVAFLVQGITAWELLVDHARLREGETVLVHSAAGGVGSLAVQLAHHLGASRVIATASTASKLALASRLGATDTVNYTEPGWADRVLDLTDGRGVDVVIEAVGGDIGEESLRILADNGRLVVYGVASK
;
A
#
# COMPACT_ATOMS: atom_id res chain seq x y z
N MET A 1 -10.72 22.35 -12.79
CA MET A 1 -10.95 21.15 -11.99
C MET A 1 -10.50 21.38 -10.55
N LYS A 2 -11.09 20.67 -9.58
CA LYS A 2 -10.61 20.70 -8.21
C LYS A 2 -9.45 19.73 -8.00
N ALA A 3 -8.45 20.17 -7.19
CA ALA A 3 -7.31 19.36 -6.80
C ALA A 3 -6.91 19.64 -5.35
N VAL A 4 -6.41 18.62 -4.64
CA VAL A 4 -5.84 18.78 -3.29
C VAL A 4 -4.34 19.01 -3.43
N ARG A 5 -3.88 20.19 -3.04
CA ARG A 5 -2.49 20.63 -3.23
C ARG A 5 -1.81 20.97 -1.92
N ILE A 6 -0.49 20.94 -1.94
CA ILE A 6 0.35 21.49 -0.86
C ILE A 6 1.29 22.56 -1.44
N HIS A 7 1.45 23.68 -0.70
CA HIS A 7 2.34 24.78 -1.03
C HIS A 7 3.64 24.72 -0.21
N HIS A 8 3.63 23.99 0.87
CA HIS A 8 4.77 23.68 1.74
C HIS A 8 4.52 22.34 2.43
N THR A 9 5.56 21.72 2.95
CA THR A 9 5.47 20.47 3.72
C THR A 9 4.97 20.76 5.14
N GLY A 10 4.28 19.79 5.77
CA GLY A 10 3.76 19.99 7.12
C GLY A 10 2.72 18.98 7.56
N GLY A 11 1.89 19.37 8.51
CA GLY A 11 0.75 18.63 9.05
C GLY A 11 -0.41 18.50 8.05
N PRO A 12 -1.54 17.87 8.42
CA PRO A 12 -2.71 17.74 7.54
C PRO A 12 -3.31 19.08 7.08
N ASP A 13 -3.07 20.14 7.82
CA ASP A 13 -3.52 21.51 7.57
C ASP A 13 -2.92 22.16 6.31
N VAL A 14 -1.81 21.60 5.78
CA VAL A 14 -1.21 22.08 4.53
C VAL A 14 -1.96 21.59 3.27
N LEU A 15 -2.92 20.69 3.41
CA LEU A 15 -3.74 20.18 2.31
C LEU A 15 -4.83 21.19 1.97
N VAL A 16 -4.74 21.81 0.79
CA VAL A 16 -5.68 22.83 0.33
C VAL A 16 -6.40 22.35 -0.92
N VAL A 17 -7.73 22.49 -0.94
CA VAL A 17 -8.54 22.25 -2.14
C VAL A 17 -8.54 23.52 -2.99
N GLU A 18 -8.05 23.41 -4.22
CA GLU A 18 -7.92 24.53 -5.15
C GLU A 18 -8.57 24.23 -6.49
N ASP A 19 -8.97 25.27 -7.20
CA ASP A 19 -9.35 25.20 -8.61
C ASP A 19 -8.09 25.40 -9.48
N VAL A 20 -7.79 24.40 -10.29
CA VAL A 20 -6.65 24.42 -11.23
C VAL A 20 -7.11 24.12 -12.65
N GLU A 21 -6.29 24.44 -13.64
CA GLU A 21 -6.57 24.09 -15.02
C GLU A 21 -6.59 22.55 -15.20
N THR A 22 -7.57 22.05 -15.95
CA THR A 22 -7.57 20.61 -16.32
C THR A 22 -6.43 20.35 -17.29
N PRO A 23 -5.51 19.42 -17.00
CA PRO A 23 -4.36 19.17 -17.85
C PRO A 23 -4.78 18.54 -19.18
N LYS A 24 -3.97 18.78 -20.22
CA LYS A 24 -4.05 18.04 -21.47
C LYS A 24 -3.03 16.89 -21.40
N PRO A 25 -3.36 15.69 -21.90
CA PRO A 25 -2.42 14.58 -21.86
C PRO A 25 -1.24 14.82 -22.84
N PRO A 26 0.01 14.89 -22.36
CA PRO A 26 1.21 14.89 -23.20
C PRO A 26 1.32 13.62 -24.07
N PRO A 27 2.23 13.58 -25.08
CA PRO A 27 2.51 12.37 -25.83
C PRO A 27 2.83 11.17 -24.91
N GLY A 28 2.30 9.99 -25.24
CA GLY A 28 2.50 8.75 -24.47
C GLY A 28 1.69 8.65 -23.16
N THR A 29 0.80 9.61 -22.89
CA THR A 29 -0.01 9.64 -21.65
C THR A 29 -1.50 9.62 -21.93
N VAL A 30 -2.28 9.38 -20.88
CA VAL A 30 -3.74 9.43 -20.89
C VAL A 30 -4.25 10.41 -19.85
N LEU A 31 -5.43 11.00 -20.09
CA LEU A 31 -6.16 11.78 -19.11
C LEU A 31 -7.28 10.94 -18.51
N VAL A 32 -7.19 10.67 -17.23
CA VAL A 32 -8.18 9.90 -16.47
C VAL A 32 -9.09 10.85 -15.72
N LYS A 33 -10.41 10.74 -15.94
CA LYS A 33 -11.41 11.30 -15.02
C LYS A 33 -11.44 10.41 -13.79
N VAL A 34 -11.00 10.93 -12.67
CA VAL A 34 -10.80 10.17 -11.44
C VAL A 34 -12.16 9.84 -10.81
N GLY A 35 -12.39 8.57 -10.57
CA GLY A 35 -13.53 8.09 -9.79
C GLY A 35 -13.14 7.80 -8.35
N VAL A 36 -11.94 7.24 -8.16
CA VAL A 36 -11.38 6.90 -6.84
C VAL A 36 -9.88 7.16 -6.86
N SER A 37 -9.36 7.73 -5.76
CA SER A 37 -7.91 7.87 -5.50
C SER A 37 -7.53 7.02 -4.30
N GLY A 38 -6.40 6.32 -4.39
CA GLY A 38 -5.82 5.62 -3.24
C GLY A 38 -5.10 6.58 -2.30
N VAL A 39 -5.08 6.21 -1.02
CA VAL A 39 -4.34 6.94 0.02
C VAL A 39 -3.29 6.01 0.62
N ASN A 40 -2.03 6.38 0.50
CA ASN A 40 -0.89 5.61 0.97
C ASN A 40 -0.16 6.32 2.10
N TYR A 41 0.52 5.56 2.97
CA TYR A 41 1.35 6.15 4.03
C TYR A 41 2.49 7.00 3.45
N THR A 42 2.98 6.65 2.27
CA THR A 42 3.97 7.44 1.52
C THR A 42 3.47 8.83 1.16
N ASP A 43 2.16 9.04 0.95
CA ASP A 43 1.59 10.37 0.72
C ASP A 43 1.68 11.24 1.99
N VAL A 44 1.51 10.62 3.18
CA VAL A 44 1.71 11.29 4.47
C VAL A 44 3.17 11.69 4.64
N MET A 45 4.10 10.77 4.35
CA MET A 45 5.54 11.05 4.43
C MET A 45 5.96 12.12 3.43
N ALA A 46 5.46 12.07 2.20
CA ALA A 46 5.72 13.07 1.16
C ALA A 46 5.17 14.46 1.54
N ARG A 47 3.97 14.52 2.13
CA ARG A 47 3.40 15.75 2.66
C ARG A 47 4.26 16.33 3.80
N GLN A 48 4.83 15.48 4.64
CA GLN A 48 5.73 15.89 5.72
C GLN A 48 7.15 16.24 5.25
N GLY A 49 7.50 15.97 3.98
CA GLY A 49 8.84 16.19 3.45
C GLY A 49 9.86 15.11 3.86
N ILE A 50 9.40 13.98 4.43
CA ILE A 50 10.25 12.88 4.87
C ILE A 50 10.56 11.94 3.69
N TYR A 51 9.56 11.70 2.84
CA TYR A 51 9.68 10.85 1.66
C TYR A 51 9.56 11.71 0.40
N MET A 52 10.68 11.94 -0.24
CA MET A 52 10.76 12.71 -1.47
C MET A 52 11.45 11.85 -2.52
N SER A 53 10.73 11.41 -3.57
CA SER A 53 11.41 10.85 -4.73
C SER A 53 12.33 11.91 -5.34
N ARG A 54 13.42 11.49 -6.00
CA ARG A 54 14.36 12.43 -6.64
C ARG A 54 13.70 13.35 -7.68
N GLU A 55 12.56 12.91 -8.23
CA GLU A 55 11.82 13.59 -9.29
C GLU A 55 10.66 14.44 -8.76
N SER A 56 9.91 13.96 -7.77
CA SER A 56 8.70 14.63 -7.25
C SER A 56 8.94 15.58 -6.07
N GLY A 57 10.16 15.65 -5.56
CA GLY A 57 10.42 16.28 -4.28
C GLY A 57 10.75 17.75 -4.27
N ARG A 58 10.84 18.43 -5.42
CA ARG A 58 11.40 19.80 -5.47
C ARG A 58 10.39 20.88 -5.85
N ASP A 59 9.32 20.56 -6.55
CA ASP A 59 8.42 21.57 -7.07
C ASP A 59 7.13 21.70 -6.26
N LEU A 60 7.06 22.71 -5.43
CA LEU A 60 5.85 23.17 -4.79
C LEU A 60 5.36 24.44 -5.51
N PRO A 61 4.06 24.65 -5.66
CA PRO A 61 2.96 23.84 -5.16
C PRO A 61 2.67 22.61 -6.03
N ARG A 62 2.29 21.48 -5.42
CA ARG A 62 1.96 20.24 -6.14
C ARG A 62 0.65 19.61 -5.70
N THR A 63 0.01 18.89 -6.60
CA THR A 63 -1.14 18.02 -6.29
C THR A 63 -0.63 16.71 -5.68
N MET A 64 -1.31 16.22 -4.64
CA MET A 64 -0.95 14.98 -3.94
C MET A 64 -1.62 13.77 -4.58
N GLY A 65 -1.20 12.55 -4.16
CA GLY A 65 -1.78 11.27 -4.58
C GLY A 65 -0.97 10.58 -5.69
N THR A 66 -0.82 9.26 -5.57
CA THR A 66 0.09 8.45 -6.40
C THR A 66 -0.64 7.39 -7.24
N GLU A 67 -1.93 7.18 -7.00
CA GLU A 67 -2.72 6.18 -7.73
C GLU A 67 -4.18 6.59 -7.86
N VAL A 68 -4.78 6.20 -8.97
CA VAL A 68 -6.20 6.48 -9.27
C VAL A 68 -6.85 5.32 -10.01
N ALA A 69 -8.18 5.20 -9.86
CA ALA A 69 -9.01 4.45 -10.80
C ALA A 69 -10.11 5.36 -11.34
N GLY A 70 -10.47 5.17 -12.62
CA GLY A 70 -11.45 6.03 -13.27
C GLY A 70 -11.67 5.67 -14.72
N VAL A 71 -12.04 6.68 -15.52
CA VAL A 71 -12.33 6.51 -16.95
C VAL A 71 -11.41 7.40 -17.77
N VAL A 72 -10.79 6.85 -18.81
CA VAL A 72 -9.98 7.62 -19.75
C VAL A 72 -10.88 8.56 -20.55
N THR A 73 -10.58 9.85 -20.54
CA THR A 73 -11.35 10.88 -21.26
C THR A 73 -10.63 11.46 -22.47
N ALA A 74 -9.31 11.37 -22.49
CA ALA A 74 -8.48 11.78 -23.63
C ALA A 74 -7.16 11.01 -23.61
N VAL A 75 -6.51 10.94 -24.78
CA VAL A 75 -5.20 10.32 -24.96
C VAL A 75 -4.25 11.29 -25.63
N GLY A 76 -2.96 11.23 -25.28
CA GLY A 76 -1.89 11.96 -25.93
C GLY A 76 -1.44 11.28 -27.23
N GLU A 77 -0.60 11.98 -27.99
CA GLU A 77 0.00 11.44 -29.20
C GLU A 77 0.73 10.11 -28.92
N GLY A 78 0.58 9.14 -29.83
CA GLY A 78 1.20 7.81 -29.71
C GLY A 78 0.46 6.82 -28.79
N VAL A 79 -0.69 7.20 -28.22
CA VAL A 79 -1.55 6.31 -27.43
C VAL A 79 -2.77 5.88 -28.25
N GLU A 80 -3.20 4.63 -28.08
CA GLU A 80 -4.33 4.03 -28.79
C GLU A 80 -5.64 4.79 -28.50
N PRO A 81 -6.35 5.33 -29.55
CA PRO A 81 -7.58 6.12 -29.35
C PRO A 81 -8.74 5.32 -28.73
N ASP A 82 -8.77 4.01 -28.93
CA ASP A 82 -9.80 3.11 -28.37
C ASP A 82 -9.72 2.95 -26.84
N LEU A 83 -8.69 3.52 -26.21
CA LEU A 83 -8.57 3.58 -24.76
C LEU A 83 -9.56 4.61 -24.17
N VAL A 84 -10.00 5.60 -24.94
CA VAL A 84 -11.00 6.58 -24.49
C VAL A 84 -12.32 5.86 -24.17
N GLY A 85 -12.88 6.18 -22.99
CA GLY A 85 -14.05 5.51 -22.45
C GLY A 85 -13.75 4.25 -21.63
N SER A 86 -12.52 3.73 -21.67
CA SER A 86 -12.14 2.56 -20.87
C SER A 86 -12.02 2.90 -19.39
N ARG A 87 -12.48 1.97 -18.54
CA ARG A 87 -12.20 1.96 -17.11
C ARG A 87 -10.77 1.51 -16.87
N VAL A 88 -10.04 2.24 -16.06
CA VAL A 88 -8.61 1.99 -15.80
C VAL A 88 -8.25 2.19 -14.34
N VAL A 89 -7.14 1.56 -13.92
CA VAL A 89 -6.36 1.89 -12.75
C VAL A 89 -4.98 2.32 -13.19
N ALA A 90 -4.39 3.32 -12.57
CA ALA A 90 -3.12 3.88 -13.02
C ALA A 90 -2.28 4.45 -11.86
N PHE A 91 -0.96 4.32 -11.97
CA PHE A 91 -0.02 5.14 -11.22
C PHE A 91 0.01 6.54 -11.81
N VAL A 92 -0.04 7.55 -10.95
CA VAL A 92 -0.05 8.96 -11.35
C VAL A 92 0.79 9.81 -10.38
N GLU A 93 1.14 11.00 -10.84
CA GLU A 93 1.51 12.10 -9.95
C GLU A 93 0.33 13.07 -9.89
N GLY A 94 -0.17 13.33 -8.67
CA GLY A 94 -1.29 14.26 -8.49
C GLY A 94 -2.67 13.62 -8.60
N GLY A 95 -2.86 12.42 -8.03
CA GLY A 95 -4.11 11.67 -8.08
C GLY A 95 -5.26 12.25 -7.23
N TYR A 96 -4.99 13.16 -6.28
CA TYR A 96 -6.04 13.81 -5.49
C TYR A 96 -6.66 14.99 -6.26
N ALA A 97 -7.22 14.71 -7.42
CA ALA A 97 -7.86 15.68 -8.30
C ALA A 97 -9.01 15.04 -9.08
N GLU A 98 -9.85 15.84 -9.71
CA GLU A 98 -10.94 15.36 -10.57
C GLU A 98 -10.42 14.70 -11.87
N TYR A 99 -9.23 15.10 -12.32
CA TYR A 99 -8.54 14.51 -13.48
C TYR A 99 -7.06 14.34 -13.17
N ALA A 100 -6.46 13.24 -13.64
CA ALA A 100 -5.04 12.96 -13.51
C ALA A 100 -4.45 12.51 -14.86
N VAL A 101 -3.21 12.93 -15.12
CA VAL A 101 -2.43 12.43 -16.26
C VAL A 101 -1.66 11.19 -15.81
N ALA A 102 -1.75 10.11 -16.58
CA ALA A 102 -1.05 8.85 -16.32
C ALA A 102 -0.19 8.45 -17.52
N ASP A 103 0.99 7.89 -17.28
CA ASP A 103 1.77 7.21 -18.32
C ASP A 103 0.97 6.02 -18.85
N ARG A 104 0.87 5.87 -20.17
CA ARG A 104 0.16 4.76 -20.80
C ARG A 104 0.68 3.39 -20.34
N ARG A 105 1.98 3.27 -20.08
CA ARG A 105 2.64 2.03 -19.62
C ARG A 105 2.28 1.65 -18.20
N LEU A 106 1.87 2.62 -17.40
CA LEU A 106 1.46 2.47 -15.98
C LEU A 106 -0.06 2.57 -15.82
N THR A 107 -0.81 2.38 -16.94
CA THR A 107 -2.27 2.43 -16.98
C THR A 107 -2.81 1.08 -17.44
N PHE A 108 -3.65 0.47 -16.62
CA PHE A 108 -4.17 -0.88 -16.82
C PHE A 108 -5.70 -0.85 -16.99
N ARG A 109 -6.22 -1.47 -18.05
CA ARG A 109 -7.67 -1.62 -18.25
C ARG A 109 -8.27 -2.50 -17.16
N LEU A 110 -9.44 -2.11 -16.66
CA LEU A 110 -10.19 -2.86 -15.67
C LEU A 110 -11.35 -3.64 -16.32
N PRO A 111 -11.53 -4.91 -15.96
CA PRO A 111 -12.76 -5.63 -16.27
C PRO A 111 -13.98 -4.92 -15.67
N GLU A 112 -15.15 -5.08 -16.30
CA GLU A 112 -16.40 -4.49 -15.77
C GLU A 112 -16.78 -5.00 -14.37
N SER A 113 -16.38 -6.23 -14.06
CA SER A 113 -16.65 -6.88 -12.77
C SER A 113 -15.81 -6.36 -11.60
N VAL A 114 -14.77 -5.56 -11.86
CA VAL A 114 -13.88 -5.02 -10.81
C VAL A 114 -14.31 -3.62 -10.44
N GLU A 115 -14.63 -3.39 -9.17
CA GLU A 115 -14.96 -2.07 -8.66
C GLU A 115 -13.72 -1.15 -8.64
N LEU A 116 -13.91 0.16 -8.88
CA LEU A 116 -12.80 1.12 -8.92
C LEU A 116 -12.03 1.18 -7.58
N GLY A 117 -12.75 1.05 -6.47
CA GLY A 117 -12.15 1.04 -5.13
C GLY A 117 -11.25 -0.17 -4.91
N ASP A 118 -11.70 -1.35 -5.33
CA ASP A 118 -10.90 -2.58 -5.23
C ASP A 118 -9.65 -2.49 -6.11
N ALA A 119 -9.82 -2.00 -7.36
CA ALA A 119 -8.70 -1.84 -8.28
C ALA A 119 -7.60 -0.94 -7.72
N VAL A 120 -7.96 0.20 -7.13
CA VAL A 120 -7.00 1.12 -6.49
C VAL A 120 -6.31 0.46 -5.29
N ALA A 121 -7.05 -0.27 -4.45
CA ALA A 121 -6.46 -0.96 -3.30
C ALA A 121 -5.42 -2.02 -3.72
N PHE A 122 -5.58 -2.62 -4.90
CA PHE A 122 -4.63 -3.60 -5.43
C PHE A 122 -3.38 -2.97 -6.08
N LEU A 123 -3.43 -1.73 -6.55
CA LEU A 123 -2.35 -1.18 -7.36
C LEU A 123 -1.06 -0.98 -6.55
N VAL A 124 -1.05 -0.13 -5.52
CA VAL A 124 0.14 0.07 -4.68
C VAL A 124 0.21 -0.99 -3.59
N GLN A 125 -0.87 -1.15 -2.82
CA GLN A 125 -0.85 -1.97 -1.61
C GLN A 125 -0.86 -3.46 -1.93
N GLY A 126 -1.62 -3.88 -2.95
CA GLY A 126 -1.69 -5.28 -3.38
C GLY A 126 -0.41 -5.75 -4.05
N ILE A 127 0.17 -4.96 -4.95
CA ILE A 127 1.48 -5.27 -5.56
C ILE A 127 2.55 -5.36 -4.46
N THR A 128 2.57 -4.41 -3.54
CA THR A 128 3.51 -4.45 -2.41
C THR A 128 3.35 -5.74 -1.58
N ALA A 129 2.11 -6.11 -1.20
CA ALA A 129 1.88 -7.33 -0.45
C ALA A 129 2.32 -8.60 -1.22
N TRP A 130 2.09 -8.63 -2.53
CA TRP A 130 2.55 -9.72 -3.40
C TRP A 130 4.07 -9.81 -3.45
N GLU A 131 4.76 -8.71 -3.76
CA GLU A 131 6.23 -8.66 -3.83
C GLU A 131 6.88 -9.08 -2.51
N LEU A 132 6.33 -8.62 -1.38
CA LEU A 132 6.83 -8.98 -0.06
C LEU A 132 6.77 -10.48 0.20
N LEU A 133 5.64 -11.11 -0.12
CA LEU A 133 5.43 -12.55 0.16
C LEU A 133 6.08 -13.45 -0.89
N VAL A 134 5.96 -13.11 -2.17
CA VAL A 134 6.37 -13.99 -3.29
C VAL A 134 7.82 -13.74 -3.69
N ASP A 135 8.18 -12.49 -3.97
CA ASP A 135 9.48 -12.18 -4.56
C ASP A 135 10.58 -12.04 -3.51
N HIS A 136 10.28 -11.40 -2.37
CA HIS A 136 11.26 -11.15 -1.31
C HIS A 136 11.29 -12.26 -0.26
N ALA A 137 10.17 -12.52 0.40
CA ALA A 137 10.11 -13.59 1.39
C ALA A 137 10.20 -14.99 0.76
N ARG A 138 9.74 -15.12 -0.48
CA ARG A 138 9.63 -16.43 -1.17
C ARG A 138 8.90 -17.44 -0.28
N LEU A 139 7.72 -17.04 0.16
CA LEU A 139 6.85 -17.82 1.03
C LEU A 139 6.61 -19.21 0.42
N ARG A 140 6.75 -20.24 1.24
CA ARG A 140 6.51 -21.63 0.86
C ARG A 140 5.28 -22.19 1.56
N GLU A 141 4.63 -23.13 0.91
CA GLU A 141 3.53 -23.88 1.52
C GLU A 141 3.96 -24.51 2.87
N GLY A 142 3.11 -24.41 3.87
CA GLY A 142 3.37 -24.94 5.21
C GLY A 142 4.15 -24.01 6.16
N GLU A 143 4.69 -22.89 5.68
CA GLU A 143 5.41 -21.93 6.53
C GLU A 143 4.47 -21.11 7.41
N THR A 144 5.01 -20.59 8.51
CA THR A 144 4.34 -19.65 9.43
C THR A 144 4.75 -18.22 9.09
N VAL A 145 3.77 -17.36 8.89
CA VAL A 145 3.98 -15.93 8.56
C VAL A 145 3.48 -15.04 9.69
N LEU A 146 4.30 -14.11 10.12
CA LEU A 146 3.87 -13.00 10.99
C LEU A 146 3.75 -11.72 10.14
N VAL A 147 2.59 -11.06 10.24
CA VAL A 147 2.32 -9.80 9.53
C VAL A 147 2.13 -8.69 10.55
N HIS A 148 3.05 -7.72 10.58
CA HIS A 148 2.89 -6.51 11.37
C HIS A 148 1.94 -5.52 10.71
N SER A 149 1.33 -4.64 11.52
CA SER A 149 0.34 -3.67 11.04
C SER A 149 -0.76 -4.33 10.19
N ALA A 150 -1.21 -5.50 10.59
CA ALA A 150 -2.06 -6.41 9.81
C ALA A 150 -3.45 -5.86 9.44
N ALA A 151 -3.88 -4.75 10.04
CA ALA A 151 -5.11 -4.04 9.67
C ALA A 151 -4.87 -2.81 8.77
N GLY A 152 -3.62 -2.55 8.38
CA GLY A 152 -3.25 -1.52 7.41
C GLY A 152 -3.47 -1.97 5.98
N GLY A 153 -3.27 -1.07 5.01
CA GLY A 153 -3.51 -1.36 3.59
C GLY A 153 -2.73 -2.60 3.10
N VAL A 154 -1.41 -2.56 3.17
CA VAL A 154 -0.56 -3.71 2.77
C VAL A 154 -0.78 -4.91 3.69
N GLY A 155 -0.81 -4.69 5.02
CA GLY A 155 -0.94 -5.78 5.99
C GLY A 155 -2.22 -6.60 5.84
N SER A 156 -3.35 -5.94 5.58
CA SER A 156 -4.65 -6.62 5.39
C SER A 156 -4.67 -7.49 4.13
N LEU A 157 -4.00 -7.07 3.08
CA LEU A 157 -3.83 -7.87 1.85
C LEU A 157 -2.79 -8.97 2.05
N ALA A 158 -1.70 -8.69 2.77
CA ALA A 158 -0.69 -9.70 3.07
C ALA A 158 -1.24 -10.86 3.90
N VAL A 159 -2.12 -10.60 4.89
CA VAL A 159 -2.81 -11.66 5.65
C VAL A 159 -3.61 -12.58 4.74
N GLN A 160 -4.43 -12.01 3.84
CA GLN A 160 -5.25 -12.78 2.90
C GLN A 160 -4.38 -13.55 1.91
N LEU A 161 -3.38 -12.91 1.32
CA LEU A 161 -2.47 -13.54 0.36
C LEU A 161 -1.64 -14.65 0.99
N ALA A 162 -1.12 -14.47 2.20
CA ALA A 162 -0.35 -15.51 2.89
C ALA A 162 -1.17 -16.80 3.06
N HIS A 163 -2.44 -16.66 3.42
CA HIS A 163 -3.38 -17.80 3.50
C HIS A 163 -3.55 -18.48 2.12
N HIS A 164 -3.82 -17.71 1.07
CA HIS A 164 -3.97 -18.23 -0.29
C HIS A 164 -2.70 -18.87 -0.86
N LEU A 165 -1.53 -18.40 -0.45
CA LEU A 165 -0.23 -18.94 -0.84
C LEU A 165 0.17 -20.19 -0.04
N GLY A 166 -0.72 -20.69 0.84
CA GLY A 166 -0.50 -21.96 1.54
C GLY A 166 0.27 -21.86 2.86
N ALA A 167 0.37 -20.66 3.46
CA ALA A 167 0.88 -20.55 4.82
C ALA A 167 0.07 -21.44 5.78
N SER A 168 0.75 -22.25 6.59
CA SER A 168 0.08 -23.12 7.59
C SER A 168 -0.48 -22.31 8.78
N ARG A 169 0.13 -21.17 9.05
CA ARG A 169 -0.27 -20.25 10.11
C ARG A 169 0.02 -18.80 9.72
N VAL A 170 -0.95 -17.92 9.91
CA VAL A 170 -0.80 -16.47 9.72
C VAL A 170 -1.04 -15.77 11.05
N ILE A 171 0.02 -15.26 11.64
CA ILE A 171 -0.03 -14.51 12.91
C ILE A 171 -0.09 -13.03 12.56
N ALA A 172 -1.20 -12.37 12.90
CA ALA A 172 -1.39 -10.96 12.65
C ALA A 172 -1.12 -10.13 13.91
N THR A 173 -0.36 -9.05 13.78
CA THR A 173 -0.15 -8.14 14.89
C THR A 173 -0.69 -6.73 14.60
N ALA A 174 -1.25 -6.11 15.62
CA ALA A 174 -1.76 -4.74 15.57
C ALA A 174 -1.80 -4.12 16.97
N SER A 175 -2.13 -2.82 17.04
CA SER A 175 -2.08 -2.04 18.29
C SER A 175 -3.40 -1.94 19.04
N THR A 176 -4.51 -2.46 18.51
CA THR A 176 -5.83 -2.37 19.14
C THR A 176 -6.68 -3.62 18.90
N ALA A 177 -7.59 -3.92 19.81
CA ALA A 177 -8.50 -5.05 19.68
C ALA A 177 -9.35 -5.01 18.40
N SER A 178 -9.81 -3.82 17.98
CA SER A 178 -10.61 -3.68 16.76
C SER A 178 -9.80 -4.00 15.48
N LYS A 179 -8.52 -3.62 15.45
CA LYS A 179 -7.60 -3.96 14.34
C LYS A 179 -7.31 -5.46 14.31
N LEU A 180 -7.09 -6.08 15.47
CA LEU A 180 -6.88 -7.52 15.58
C LEU A 180 -8.12 -8.31 15.13
N ALA A 181 -9.31 -7.85 15.53
CA ALA A 181 -10.57 -8.44 15.08
C ALA A 181 -10.77 -8.32 13.55
N LEU A 182 -10.31 -7.22 12.92
CA LEU A 182 -10.30 -7.11 11.46
C LEU A 182 -9.35 -8.13 10.84
N ALA A 183 -8.11 -8.23 11.32
CA ALA A 183 -7.14 -9.19 10.80
C ALA A 183 -7.62 -10.65 10.91
N SER A 184 -8.28 -11.00 12.03
CA SER A 184 -8.91 -12.33 12.21
C SER A 184 -10.00 -12.59 11.16
N ARG A 185 -10.87 -11.62 10.87
CA ARG A 185 -11.90 -11.76 9.81
C ARG A 185 -11.29 -11.90 8.42
N LEU A 186 -10.09 -11.37 8.20
CA LEU A 186 -9.36 -11.46 6.93
C LEU A 186 -8.55 -12.75 6.78
N GLY A 187 -8.60 -13.66 7.76
CA GLY A 187 -7.98 -14.97 7.67
C GLY A 187 -6.72 -15.17 8.52
N ALA A 188 -6.39 -14.23 9.42
CA ALA A 188 -5.33 -14.50 10.38
C ALA A 188 -5.74 -15.66 11.32
N THR A 189 -4.84 -16.64 11.46
CA THR A 189 -5.02 -17.80 12.34
C THR A 189 -4.97 -17.36 13.81
N ASP A 190 -4.02 -16.49 14.13
CA ASP A 190 -3.77 -15.97 15.47
C ASP A 190 -3.56 -14.45 15.41
N THR A 191 -3.83 -13.80 16.53
CA THR A 191 -3.65 -12.35 16.65
C THR A 191 -2.91 -11.98 17.92
N VAL A 192 -1.96 -11.05 17.84
CA VAL A 192 -1.15 -10.57 18.96
C VAL A 192 -1.11 -9.05 18.98
N ASN A 193 -1.36 -8.45 20.14
CA ASN A 193 -1.19 -7.00 20.32
C ASN A 193 0.28 -6.69 20.61
N TYR A 194 0.98 -6.08 19.66
CA TYR A 194 2.40 -5.75 19.82
C TYR A 194 2.68 -4.58 20.77
N THR A 195 1.65 -3.86 21.23
CA THR A 195 1.82 -2.80 22.24
C THR A 195 1.82 -3.34 23.67
N GLU A 196 1.50 -4.61 23.87
CA GLU A 196 1.51 -5.24 25.18
C GLU A 196 2.88 -5.86 25.48
N PRO A 197 3.40 -5.72 26.71
CA PRO A 197 4.64 -6.37 27.10
C PRO A 197 4.61 -7.89 26.85
N GLY A 198 5.73 -8.44 26.37
CA GLY A 198 5.86 -9.88 26.11
C GLY A 198 5.12 -10.36 24.85
N TRP A 199 4.78 -9.47 23.94
CA TRP A 199 4.11 -9.84 22.69
C TRP A 199 4.93 -10.85 21.85
N ALA A 200 6.25 -10.70 21.85
CA ALA A 200 7.15 -11.60 21.14
C ALA A 200 7.20 -13.00 21.77
N ASP A 201 7.15 -13.08 23.11
CA ASP A 201 7.06 -14.38 23.81
C ASP A 201 5.75 -15.09 23.48
N ARG A 202 4.63 -14.34 23.40
CA ARG A 202 3.36 -14.92 22.92
C ARG A 202 3.44 -15.48 21.51
N VAL A 203 4.21 -14.86 20.62
CA VAL A 203 4.45 -15.42 19.27
C VAL A 203 5.27 -16.70 19.34
N LEU A 204 6.28 -16.76 20.22
CA LEU A 204 7.04 -18.00 20.44
C LEU A 204 6.16 -19.10 21.04
N ASP A 205 5.29 -18.78 22.01
CA ASP A 205 4.34 -19.75 22.57
C ASP A 205 3.40 -20.33 21.50
N LEU A 206 2.90 -19.48 20.57
CA LEU A 206 2.06 -19.92 19.46
C LEU A 206 2.77 -20.85 18.48
N THR A 207 4.10 -20.86 18.49
CA THR A 207 4.95 -21.67 17.59
C THR A 207 5.76 -22.74 18.34
N ASP A 208 5.36 -23.08 19.56
CA ASP A 208 6.03 -24.05 20.43
C ASP A 208 7.54 -23.77 20.59
N GLY A 209 7.91 -22.48 20.65
CA GLY A 209 9.28 -22.01 20.76
C GLY A 209 10.09 -22.02 19.46
N ARG A 210 9.55 -22.52 18.35
CA ARG A 210 10.25 -22.61 17.07
C ARG A 210 10.48 -21.24 16.41
N GLY A 211 9.55 -20.33 16.61
CA GLY A 211 9.52 -19.05 15.90
C GLY A 211 8.82 -19.12 14.53
N VAL A 212 8.82 -18.01 13.78
CA VAL A 212 8.13 -17.84 12.53
C VAL A 212 9.09 -17.88 11.33
N ASP A 213 8.64 -18.45 10.20
CA ASP A 213 9.47 -18.56 9.01
C ASP A 213 9.60 -17.24 8.25
N VAL A 214 8.56 -16.40 8.29
CA VAL A 214 8.53 -15.10 7.62
C VAL A 214 7.96 -14.04 8.54
N VAL A 215 8.61 -12.89 8.62
CA VAL A 215 8.06 -11.66 9.21
C VAL A 215 7.95 -10.59 8.13
N ILE A 216 6.74 -10.04 7.96
CA ILE A 216 6.47 -8.86 7.14
C ILE A 216 6.42 -7.65 8.05
N GLU A 217 7.43 -6.79 7.97
CA GLU A 217 7.74 -5.75 8.96
C GLU A 217 7.54 -4.34 8.39
N ALA A 218 6.74 -3.52 9.08
CA ALA A 218 6.43 -2.15 8.69
C ALA A 218 6.49 -1.15 9.86
N VAL A 219 6.80 -1.62 11.07
CA VAL A 219 6.74 -0.79 12.29
C VAL A 219 8.09 -0.18 12.63
N GLY A 220 9.15 -1.00 12.62
CA GLY A 220 10.50 -0.57 13.00
C GLY A 220 10.69 -0.42 14.51
N GLY A 221 11.82 0.21 14.92
CA GLY A 221 12.17 0.42 16.33
C GLY A 221 12.22 -0.89 17.12
N ASP A 222 11.85 -0.83 18.40
CA ASP A 222 11.88 -1.98 19.31
C ASP A 222 11.06 -3.18 18.80
N ILE A 223 9.96 -2.92 18.06
CA ILE A 223 9.15 -3.98 17.47
C ILE A 223 9.92 -4.69 16.36
N GLY A 224 10.62 -3.94 15.52
CA GLY A 224 11.49 -4.50 14.48
C GLY A 224 12.64 -5.31 15.06
N GLU A 225 13.25 -4.86 16.16
CA GLU A 225 14.33 -5.58 16.87
C GLU A 225 13.81 -6.89 17.49
N GLU A 226 12.70 -6.84 18.21
CA GLU A 226 12.05 -8.03 18.78
C GLU A 226 11.62 -9.04 17.70
N SER A 227 11.29 -8.55 16.48
CA SER A 227 10.95 -9.40 15.35
C SER A 227 12.09 -10.31 14.89
N LEU A 228 13.35 -9.89 15.07
CA LEU A 228 14.50 -10.74 14.80
C LEU A 228 14.60 -11.92 15.78
N ARG A 229 14.19 -11.71 17.05
CA ARG A 229 14.26 -12.71 18.09
C ARG A 229 13.26 -13.87 17.91
N ILE A 230 12.16 -13.59 17.22
CA ILE A 230 11.08 -14.57 16.99
C ILE A 230 11.19 -15.30 15.64
N LEU A 231 12.24 -15.08 14.88
CA LEU A 231 12.49 -15.83 13.65
C LEU A 231 12.87 -17.28 13.96
N ALA A 232 12.32 -18.20 13.19
CA ALA A 232 12.78 -19.57 13.15
C ALA A 232 14.18 -19.67 12.51
N ASP A 233 14.83 -20.81 12.61
CA ASP A 233 16.09 -21.10 11.89
C ASP A 233 15.88 -20.92 10.37
N ASN A 234 16.72 -20.10 9.75
CA ASN A 234 16.60 -19.66 8.35
C ASN A 234 15.33 -18.83 8.05
N GLY A 235 14.68 -18.28 9.06
CA GLY A 235 13.57 -17.35 8.91
C GLY A 235 13.97 -16.06 8.18
N ARG A 236 13.01 -15.36 7.57
CA ARG A 236 13.23 -14.15 6.78
C ARG A 236 12.44 -12.99 7.38
N LEU A 237 13.13 -11.89 7.65
CA LEU A 237 12.51 -10.61 7.99
C LEU A 237 12.50 -9.73 6.73
N VAL A 238 11.33 -9.38 6.24
CA VAL A 238 11.16 -8.48 5.09
C VAL A 238 10.62 -7.15 5.56
N VAL A 239 11.48 -6.14 5.51
CA VAL A 239 11.15 -4.77 5.95
C VAL A 239 10.73 -3.94 4.75
N TYR A 240 9.53 -3.33 4.80
CA TYR A 240 9.02 -2.48 3.73
C TYR A 240 8.58 -1.08 4.20
N GLY A 241 8.64 -0.82 5.48
CA GLY A 241 8.27 0.46 6.07
C GLY A 241 8.90 0.67 7.43
N VAL A 242 8.83 1.90 7.91
CA VAL A 242 9.24 2.30 9.26
C VAL A 242 8.18 3.28 9.77
N ALA A 243 7.17 2.77 10.48
CA ALA A 243 6.09 3.59 11.02
C ALA A 243 6.40 4.15 12.41
N SER A 244 7.35 3.55 13.15
CA SER A 244 7.89 4.09 14.39
C SER A 244 8.78 5.30 14.13
N LYS A 245 8.67 6.31 14.99
CA LYS A 245 9.56 7.48 14.99
C LYS A 245 10.74 7.21 15.93
#